data_f6aee6d9978cdba1c85fde4ac16c7573
#
_entry.id   f6aee6d9978cdba1c85fde4ac16c7573
#
_cell.length_a   1.000
_cell.length_b   1.000
_cell.length_c   1.000
_cell.angle_alpha   90.00
_cell.angle_beta   90.00
_cell.angle_gamma   90.00
#
_symmetry.space_group_name_H-M   'P 1'
#
loop_
_entity.id
_entity.type
_entity.pdbx_description
1 polymer ?
#
loop_
_entity_poly.entity_id
_entity_poly.type
_entity_poly.pdbx_seq_one_letter_code
_entity_poly.pdbx_strand_id
1 'polypeptide(L)'
;YYAAYKGKWHISEGDTSLEEYGFSDWTEGGMYGSPLEGFHEDETIAKRACDWLETKGKGLNASGKSFFLAVNFINPHDIMFFNETASGTFGQATTAPNTPLYQKTYPTPVPSTWNEPLDKEGRPSVHKGYHDSWEKVTGPTPSSEKEWKSFRDYYFNCIKDCDNQCNLLLEYLEKNDLMKNTVIIFTSDHGELMGEHGLKGKAGNMYENNIHVPLMIYHPEYPGGRSCNHVTSHLDLAPTFVDLATDDDAEKKKIADGIKGY
;
A
#
# COMPACT_ATOMS: atom_id res chain seq x y z
N TYR A 1 13.79 4.15 20.81
CA TYR A 1 13.35 3.32 19.68
C TYR A 1 14.39 3.29 18.57
N TYR A 2 14.42 2.20 17.83
CA TYR A 2 15.16 2.08 16.59
C TYR A 2 14.15 1.99 15.44
N ALA A 3 14.13 2.95 14.52
CA ALA A 3 13.21 2.94 13.39
C ALA A 3 13.95 2.46 12.14
N ALA A 4 13.39 1.45 11.47
CA ALA A 4 13.90 0.90 10.23
C ALA A 4 12.80 0.90 9.14
N TYR A 5 13.23 0.93 7.90
CA TYR A 5 12.35 0.95 6.73
C TYR A 5 12.77 -0.10 5.69
N LYS A 6 11.82 -0.79 5.11
CA LYS A 6 12.01 -1.73 4.00
C LYS A 6 10.98 -1.48 2.91
N GLY A 7 11.42 -1.54 1.66
CA GLY A 7 10.57 -1.43 0.50
C GLY A 7 10.46 -0.04 -0.10
N LYS A 8 9.35 0.20 -0.79
CA LYS A 8 9.13 1.39 -1.60
C LYS A 8 9.08 2.67 -0.77
N TRP A 9 9.89 3.65 -1.20
CA TRP A 9 9.84 5.03 -0.76
C TRP A 9 9.56 5.93 -1.96
N HIS A 10 8.55 6.78 -1.89
CA HIS A 10 8.18 7.68 -2.98
C HIS A 10 7.67 9.04 -2.46
N ILE A 11 8.22 9.52 -1.35
CA ILE A 11 7.95 10.87 -0.83
C ILE A 11 8.94 11.87 -1.45
N SER A 12 10.13 11.40 -1.78
CA SER A 12 11.20 12.15 -2.45
C SER A 12 11.90 11.25 -3.46
N GLU A 13 12.59 11.85 -4.43
CA GLU A 13 13.31 11.12 -5.48
C GLU A 13 14.82 11.29 -5.30
N GLY A 14 15.57 10.24 -5.66
CA GLY A 14 17.02 10.25 -5.64
C GLY A 14 17.68 10.02 -4.28
N ASP A 15 16.89 9.72 -3.24
CA ASP A 15 17.43 9.41 -1.94
C ASP A 15 18.23 8.09 -1.98
N THR A 16 19.35 8.09 -1.29
CA THR A 16 20.20 6.92 -1.08
C THR A 16 20.15 6.42 0.36
N SER A 17 19.49 7.17 1.24
CA SER A 17 19.33 6.91 2.67
C SER A 17 18.08 7.63 3.18
N LEU A 18 17.47 7.09 4.23
CA LEU A 18 16.31 7.69 4.90
C LEU A 18 16.62 8.18 6.32
N GLU A 19 17.90 8.30 6.71
CA GLU A 19 18.29 8.74 8.04
C GLU A 19 17.79 10.16 8.37
N GLU A 20 17.72 11.05 7.39
CA GLU A 20 17.19 12.40 7.57
C GLU A 20 15.68 12.43 7.88
N TYR A 21 14.97 11.37 7.50
CA TYR A 21 13.56 11.16 7.82
C TYR A 21 13.36 10.31 9.08
N GLY A 22 14.46 9.94 9.77
CA GLY A 22 14.44 9.18 11.00
C GLY A 22 14.41 7.65 10.83
N PHE A 23 14.56 7.14 9.60
CA PHE A 23 14.60 5.71 9.33
C PHE A 23 16.01 5.25 8.97
N SER A 24 16.40 4.11 9.52
CA SER A 24 17.68 3.45 9.24
C SER A 24 17.49 2.18 8.40
N ASP A 25 18.61 1.65 7.92
CA ASP A 25 18.69 0.35 7.25
C ASP A 25 17.84 0.22 5.96
N TRP A 26 17.48 1.33 5.32
CA TRP A 26 16.87 1.30 4.01
C TRP A 26 17.94 1.13 2.93
N THR A 27 17.72 0.16 2.04
CA THR A 27 18.67 -0.21 0.98
C THR A 27 18.02 -0.35 -0.39
N GLU A 28 16.73 -0.02 -0.48
CA GLU A 28 15.87 -0.26 -1.63
C GLU A 28 15.74 0.97 -2.56
N GLY A 29 16.79 1.77 -2.70
CA GLY A 29 16.75 2.98 -3.52
C GLY A 29 16.27 2.73 -4.96
N GLY A 30 15.40 3.63 -5.48
CA GLY A 30 14.92 3.58 -6.86
C GLY A 30 13.61 2.83 -7.08
N MET A 31 12.95 2.34 -6.05
CA MET A 31 11.61 1.72 -6.16
C MET A 31 10.53 2.80 -6.16
N TYR A 32 10.16 3.29 -7.33
CA TYR A 32 9.16 4.35 -7.49
C TYR A 32 7.83 3.85 -8.07
N GLY A 33 7.72 2.56 -8.38
CA GLY A 33 6.57 1.94 -9.03
C GLY A 33 6.70 2.00 -10.55
N SER A 34 7.57 1.17 -11.12
CA SER A 34 7.64 0.88 -12.55
C SER A 34 6.71 -0.29 -12.93
N PRO A 35 6.46 -0.52 -14.21
CA PRO A 35 5.65 -1.67 -14.65
C PRO A 35 6.19 -3.00 -14.11
N LEU A 36 5.33 -3.79 -13.47
CA LEU A 36 5.63 -5.08 -12.85
C LEU A 36 6.65 -5.03 -11.70
N GLU A 37 6.91 -3.86 -11.15
CA GLU A 37 7.89 -3.73 -10.07
C GLU A 37 7.41 -4.45 -8.79
N GLY A 38 6.12 -4.39 -8.47
CA GLY A 38 5.56 -5.14 -7.35
C GLY A 38 5.68 -6.65 -7.54
N PHE A 39 5.39 -7.14 -8.73
CA PHE A 39 5.58 -8.56 -9.07
C PHE A 39 7.05 -9.03 -8.89
N HIS A 40 8.01 -8.18 -9.21
CA HIS A 40 9.43 -8.55 -9.14
C HIS A 40 10.04 -8.35 -7.76
N GLU A 41 9.60 -7.35 -7.00
CA GLU A 41 10.31 -6.88 -5.81
C GLU A 41 9.62 -7.20 -4.48
N ASP A 42 8.29 -7.37 -4.43
CA ASP A 42 7.58 -7.51 -3.15
C ASP A 42 8.04 -8.73 -2.34
N GLU A 43 8.35 -9.86 -2.99
CA GLU A 43 8.93 -11.02 -2.30
C GLU A 43 10.32 -10.70 -1.72
N THR A 44 11.12 -9.92 -2.44
CA THR A 44 12.44 -9.47 -1.99
C THR A 44 12.31 -8.54 -0.79
N ILE A 45 11.35 -7.62 -0.81
CA ILE A 45 11.05 -6.72 0.31
C ILE A 45 10.68 -7.53 1.56
N ALA A 46 9.77 -8.51 1.43
CA ALA A 46 9.38 -9.39 2.54
C ALA A 46 10.57 -10.16 3.12
N LYS A 47 11.41 -10.74 2.26
CA LYS A 47 12.62 -11.46 2.69
C LYS A 47 13.60 -10.55 3.41
N ARG A 48 13.87 -9.34 2.89
CA ARG A 48 14.74 -8.35 3.54
C ARG A 48 14.20 -7.91 4.90
N ALA A 49 12.87 -7.79 5.05
CA ALA A 49 12.27 -7.51 6.34
C ALA A 49 12.47 -8.66 7.35
N CYS A 50 12.29 -9.91 6.91
CA CYS A 50 12.59 -11.10 7.72
C CYS A 50 14.06 -11.18 8.10
N ASP A 51 14.97 -10.94 7.17
CA ASP A 51 16.42 -10.95 7.40
C ASP A 51 16.83 -9.84 8.39
N TRP A 52 16.21 -8.68 8.29
CA TRP A 52 16.43 -7.59 9.24
C TRP A 52 15.95 -7.97 10.66
N LEU A 53 14.79 -8.58 10.77
CA LEU A 53 14.26 -9.09 12.04
C LEU A 53 15.20 -10.16 12.64
N GLU A 54 15.75 -11.07 11.81
CA GLU A 54 16.68 -12.10 12.25
C GLU A 54 18.01 -11.53 12.74
N THR A 55 18.61 -10.65 11.95
CA THR A 55 19.99 -10.18 12.19
C THR A 55 20.07 -9.02 13.15
N LYS A 56 19.07 -8.13 13.19
CA LYS A 56 19.07 -6.91 13.99
C LYS A 56 17.92 -6.81 14.98
N GLY A 57 16.70 -7.10 14.54
CA GLY A 57 15.51 -6.98 15.37
C GLY A 57 15.58 -7.83 16.65
N LYS A 58 15.99 -9.09 16.53
CA LYS A 58 16.19 -9.99 17.69
C LYS A 58 17.24 -9.47 18.66
N GLY A 59 18.34 -8.90 18.15
CA GLY A 59 19.40 -8.32 18.98
C GLY A 59 18.94 -7.07 19.72
N LEU A 60 18.18 -6.20 19.07
CA LEU A 60 17.57 -5.04 19.72
C LEU A 60 16.62 -5.49 20.85
N ASN A 61 15.73 -6.41 20.56
CA ASN A 61 14.78 -6.95 21.52
C ASN A 61 15.50 -7.60 22.73
N ALA A 62 16.52 -8.41 22.48
CA ALA A 62 17.33 -9.05 23.53
C ALA A 62 18.07 -8.03 24.41
N SER A 63 18.41 -6.85 23.90
CA SER A 63 19.01 -5.74 24.64
C SER A 63 17.98 -4.83 25.34
N GLY A 64 16.69 -5.16 25.27
CA GLY A 64 15.61 -4.34 25.82
C GLY A 64 15.31 -3.07 25.02
N LYS A 65 15.80 -2.99 23.77
CA LYS A 65 15.55 -1.86 22.89
C LYS A 65 14.41 -2.17 21.92
N SER A 66 13.31 -1.46 22.05
CA SER A 66 12.19 -1.57 21.11
C SER A 66 12.53 -1.00 19.74
N PHE A 67 11.87 -1.50 18.71
CA PHE A 67 12.03 -0.99 17.35
C PHE A 67 10.67 -0.71 16.69
N PHE A 68 10.70 0.11 15.65
CA PHE A 68 9.64 0.32 14.67
C PHE A 68 10.17 -0.14 13.32
N LEU A 69 9.46 -1.03 12.65
CA LEU A 69 9.82 -1.50 11.31
C LEU A 69 8.67 -1.19 10.35
N ALA A 70 8.88 -0.26 9.44
CA ALA A 70 7.98 -0.03 8.31
C ALA A 70 8.35 -0.97 7.16
N VAL A 71 7.36 -1.72 6.65
CA VAL A 71 7.51 -2.58 5.47
C VAL A 71 6.49 -2.15 4.44
N ASN A 72 6.95 -1.63 3.31
CA ASN A 72 6.12 -1.01 2.30
C ASN A 72 6.24 -1.77 0.98
N PHE A 73 5.24 -2.58 0.70
CA PHE A 73 5.11 -3.29 -0.56
C PHE A 73 4.70 -2.34 -1.69
N ILE A 74 4.97 -2.76 -2.92
CA ILE A 74 4.63 -1.98 -4.11
C ILE A 74 3.22 -2.32 -4.59
N ASN A 75 2.89 -3.62 -4.68
CA ASN A 75 1.56 -4.03 -5.11
C ASN A 75 0.46 -3.62 -4.10
N PRO A 76 -0.71 -3.24 -4.66
CA PRO A 76 -1.19 -3.44 -6.04
C PRO A 76 -0.86 -2.32 -7.05
N HIS A 77 0.19 -1.51 -6.86
CA HIS A 77 0.57 -0.40 -7.73
C HIS A 77 0.77 -0.80 -9.20
N ASP A 78 1.16 -2.05 -9.50
CA ASP A 78 1.37 -2.55 -10.87
C ASP A 78 0.14 -2.41 -11.75
N ILE A 79 -1.08 -2.31 -11.17
CA ILE A 79 -2.32 -2.03 -11.89
C ILE A 79 -2.27 -0.74 -12.69
N MET A 80 -1.51 0.27 -12.21
CA MET A 80 -1.37 1.55 -12.89
C MET A 80 -0.86 1.39 -14.32
N PHE A 81 -0.03 0.39 -14.56
CA PHE A 81 0.64 0.15 -15.84
C PHE A 81 0.02 -1.00 -16.63
N PHE A 82 -0.97 -1.69 -16.11
CA PHE A 82 -1.62 -2.78 -16.83
C PHE A 82 -2.60 -2.23 -17.87
N ASN A 83 -2.41 -2.62 -19.14
CA ASN A 83 -3.29 -2.24 -20.23
C ASN A 83 -3.14 -3.20 -21.41
N GLU A 84 -4.19 -3.95 -21.73
CA GLU A 84 -4.19 -4.94 -22.81
C GLU A 84 -4.03 -4.31 -24.20
N THR A 85 -4.35 -3.03 -24.37
CA THR A 85 -4.30 -2.32 -25.65
C THR A 85 -3.11 -1.37 -25.77
N ALA A 86 -2.21 -1.41 -24.87
CA ALA A 86 -1.06 -0.58 -24.59
C ALA A 86 -0.65 0.51 -25.61
N SER A 87 -0.79 1.74 -25.17
CA SER A 87 0.03 2.86 -25.64
C SER A 87 -0.07 3.99 -24.61
N GLY A 88 0.97 4.22 -23.85
CA GLY A 88 1.05 5.31 -22.90
C GLY A 88 2.43 5.90 -22.86
N THR A 89 2.59 7.01 -22.14
CA THR A 89 3.89 7.70 -22.00
C THR A 89 4.89 6.84 -21.22
N PHE A 90 4.40 6.08 -20.22
CA PHE A 90 5.19 5.10 -19.49
C PHE A 90 5.05 3.72 -20.11
N GLY A 91 6.07 2.87 -19.92
CA GLY A 91 5.99 1.47 -20.33
C GLY A 91 4.73 0.79 -19.75
N GLN A 92 4.11 -0.08 -20.53
CA GLN A 92 2.89 -0.79 -20.14
C GLN A 92 3.15 -2.29 -20.08
N ALA A 93 2.56 -2.95 -19.10
CA ALA A 93 2.44 -4.39 -19.10
C ALA A 93 1.15 -4.78 -19.84
N THR A 94 1.28 -5.23 -21.07
CA THR A 94 0.11 -5.62 -21.90
C THR A 94 -0.43 -7.00 -21.55
N THR A 95 0.38 -7.81 -20.88
CA THR A 95 0.02 -9.14 -20.43
C THR A 95 0.39 -9.31 -18.96
N ALA A 96 -0.50 -9.94 -18.21
CA ALA A 96 -0.20 -10.34 -16.84
C ALA A 96 0.99 -11.32 -16.80
N PRO A 97 1.75 -11.36 -15.70
CA PRO A 97 2.79 -12.37 -15.51
C PRO A 97 2.27 -13.79 -15.75
N ASN A 98 3.06 -14.62 -16.44
CA ASN A 98 2.66 -15.97 -16.77
C ASN A 98 2.89 -16.93 -15.57
N THR A 99 2.14 -16.69 -14.50
CA THR A 99 2.14 -17.55 -13.31
C THR A 99 0.70 -17.97 -12.98
N PRO A 100 0.48 -19.10 -12.29
CA PRO A 100 -0.86 -19.54 -11.91
C PRO A 100 -1.64 -18.51 -11.09
N LEU A 101 -0.97 -17.68 -10.31
CA LEU A 101 -1.59 -16.62 -9.53
C LEU A 101 -2.22 -15.57 -10.44
N TYR A 102 -1.46 -15.05 -11.40
CA TYR A 102 -1.89 -13.95 -12.27
C TYR A 102 -2.84 -14.38 -13.41
N GLN A 103 -3.10 -15.68 -13.54
CA GLN A 103 -4.11 -16.24 -14.46
C GLN A 103 -5.49 -16.46 -13.79
N LYS A 104 -5.63 -16.12 -12.51
CA LYS A 104 -6.92 -16.27 -11.81
C LYS A 104 -7.90 -15.20 -12.23
N THR A 105 -9.17 -15.60 -12.25
CA THR A 105 -10.31 -14.72 -12.46
C THR A 105 -11.24 -14.76 -11.25
N TYR A 106 -11.95 -13.68 -11.00
CA TYR A 106 -12.80 -13.53 -9.81
C TYR A 106 -14.27 -13.28 -10.22
N PRO A 107 -15.24 -13.80 -9.48
CA PRO A 107 -16.67 -13.61 -9.81
C PRO A 107 -17.19 -12.20 -9.48
N THR A 108 -16.30 -11.25 -9.29
CA THR A 108 -16.66 -9.88 -8.92
C THR A 108 -17.13 -9.12 -10.16
N PRO A 109 -18.35 -8.56 -10.16
CA PRO A 109 -18.84 -7.80 -11.30
C PRO A 109 -18.08 -6.48 -11.45
N VAL A 110 -18.06 -5.93 -12.66
CA VAL A 110 -17.63 -4.54 -12.87
C VAL A 110 -18.62 -3.58 -12.20
N PRO A 111 -18.18 -2.38 -11.77
CA PRO A 111 -19.10 -1.39 -11.21
C PRO A 111 -20.21 -1.03 -12.18
N SER A 112 -21.43 -0.82 -11.71
CA SER A 112 -22.58 -0.45 -12.57
C SER A 112 -22.37 0.89 -13.30
N THR A 113 -21.42 1.69 -12.86
CA THR A 113 -21.07 3.01 -13.41
C THR A 113 -19.89 2.98 -14.38
N TRP A 114 -19.38 1.79 -14.75
CA TRP A 114 -18.17 1.66 -15.58
C TRP A 114 -18.25 2.35 -16.94
N ASN A 115 -19.48 2.45 -17.52
CA ASN A 115 -19.75 3.08 -18.82
C ASN A 115 -20.50 4.42 -18.68
N GLU A 116 -20.45 5.04 -17.51
CA GLU A 116 -21.12 6.31 -17.28
C GLU A 116 -20.48 7.43 -18.12
N PRO A 117 -21.25 8.16 -18.97
CA PRO A 117 -20.69 9.20 -19.81
C PRO A 117 -19.95 10.28 -18.99
N LEU A 118 -18.79 10.70 -19.48
CA LEU A 118 -17.97 11.73 -18.82
C LEU A 118 -18.63 13.12 -18.81
N ASP A 119 -19.55 13.36 -19.76
CA ASP A 119 -20.31 14.59 -19.96
C ASP A 119 -21.74 14.51 -19.42
N LYS A 120 -22.09 13.47 -18.65
CA LYS A 120 -23.39 13.31 -18.02
C LYS A 120 -23.75 14.53 -17.19
N GLU A 121 -24.99 15.01 -17.30
CA GLU A 121 -25.51 16.12 -16.50
C GLU A 121 -25.32 15.89 -14.99
N GLY A 122 -24.86 16.90 -14.27
CA GLY A 122 -24.56 16.84 -12.85
C GLY A 122 -23.20 16.22 -12.51
N ARG A 123 -22.47 15.70 -13.50
CA ARG A 123 -21.11 15.19 -13.27
C ARG A 123 -20.10 16.35 -13.25
N PRO A 124 -19.15 16.38 -12.29
CA PRO A 124 -18.11 17.39 -12.26
C PRO A 124 -17.27 17.39 -13.54
N SER A 125 -17.10 18.55 -14.18
CA SER A 125 -16.34 18.68 -15.43
C SER A 125 -14.87 18.27 -15.30
N VAL A 126 -14.32 18.32 -14.09
CA VAL A 126 -12.96 17.89 -13.78
C VAL A 126 -12.74 16.39 -14.04
N HIS A 127 -13.80 15.56 -14.03
CA HIS A 127 -13.68 14.12 -14.33
C HIS A 127 -13.14 13.84 -15.72
N LYS A 128 -13.54 14.64 -16.70
CA LYS A 128 -12.98 14.51 -18.06
C LYS A 128 -11.48 14.84 -18.07
N GLY A 129 -11.08 15.91 -17.43
CA GLY A 129 -9.67 16.28 -17.32
C GLY A 129 -8.85 15.23 -16.59
N TYR A 130 -9.39 14.64 -15.53
CA TYR A 130 -8.79 13.52 -14.80
C TYR A 130 -8.61 12.30 -15.71
N HIS A 131 -9.68 11.86 -16.38
CA HIS A 131 -9.65 10.75 -17.31
C HIS A 131 -8.60 10.96 -18.42
N ASP A 132 -8.63 12.10 -19.10
CA ASP A 132 -7.72 12.42 -20.21
C ASP A 132 -6.26 12.49 -19.75
N SER A 133 -6.03 12.91 -18.50
CA SER A 133 -4.69 12.93 -17.90
C SER A 133 -4.15 11.52 -17.66
N TRP A 134 -4.98 10.64 -17.09
CA TRP A 134 -4.60 9.25 -16.86
C TRP A 134 -4.33 8.50 -18.15
N GLU A 135 -5.15 8.71 -19.18
CA GLU A 135 -4.90 8.09 -20.49
C GLU A 135 -3.56 8.48 -21.11
N LYS A 136 -3.16 9.74 -20.97
CA LYS A 136 -1.85 10.21 -21.46
C LYS A 136 -0.69 9.51 -20.76
N VAL A 137 -0.83 9.27 -19.46
CA VAL A 137 0.24 8.72 -18.62
C VAL A 137 0.29 7.20 -18.71
N THR A 138 -0.85 6.54 -18.58
CA THR A 138 -0.95 5.09 -18.36
C THR A 138 -1.69 4.35 -19.48
N GLY A 139 -1.92 5.00 -20.62
CA GLY A 139 -2.62 4.42 -21.76
C GLY A 139 -4.15 4.42 -21.62
N PRO A 140 -4.87 3.90 -22.63
CA PRO A 140 -6.32 3.98 -22.73
C PRO A 140 -7.04 3.40 -21.52
N THR A 141 -8.17 3.98 -21.17
CA THR A 141 -9.10 3.42 -20.19
C THR A 141 -9.83 2.23 -20.82
N PRO A 142 -10.05 1.12 -20.08
CA PRO A 142 -10.87 0.03 -20.59
C PRO A 142 -12.22 0.52 -21.13
N SER A 143 -12.58 0.08 -22.34
CA SER A 143 -13.73 0.59 -23.08
C SER A 143 -14.92 -0.37 -23.11
N SER A 144 -14.74 -1.59 -22.64
CA SER A 144 -15.75 -2.63 -22.59
C SER A 144 -15.81 -3.30 -21.22
N GLU A 145 -16.95 -3.91 -20.89
CA GLU A 145 -17.11 -4.69 -19.66
C GLU A 145 -16.06 -5.81 -19.56
N LYS A 146 -15.72 -6.44 -20.68
CA LYS A 146 -14.69 -7.49 -20.74
C LYS A 146 -13.31 -6.94 -20.36
N GLU A 147 -12.92 -5.79 -20.88
CA GLU A 147 -11.62 -5.16 -20.56
C GLU A 147 -11.57 -4.71 -19.09
N TRP A 148 -12.66 -4.13 -18.58
CA TRP A 148 -12.76 -3.80 -17.15
C TRP A 148 -12.68 -5.03 -16.26
N LYS A 149 -13.29 -6.13 -16.69
CA LYS A 149 -13.19 -7.40 -15.97
C LYS A 149 -11.75 -7.90 -15.90
N SER A 150 -11.03 -7.87 -17.02
CA SER A 150 -9.61 -8.25 -17.08
C SER A 150 -8.75 -7.34 -16.20
N PHE A 151 -8.98 -6.03 -16.26
CA PHE A 151 -8.28 -5.04 -15.44
C PHE A 151 -8.48 -5.29 -13.94
N ARG A 152 -9.71 -5.60 -13.51
CA ARG A 152 -10.04 -5.93 -12.12
C ARG A 152 -9.45 -7.27 -11.69
N ASP A 153 -9.47 -8.28 -12.55
CA ASP A 153 -8.87 -9.57 -12.25
C ASP A 153 -7.36 -9.43 -12.02
N TYR A 154 -6.68 -8.62 -12.83
CA TYR A 154 -5.26 -8.32 -12.62
C TYR A 154 -5.01 -7.59 -11.28
N TYR A 155 -5.84 -6.59 -10.95
CA TYR A 155 -5.75 -5.90 -9.65
C TYR A 155 -5.89 -6.84 -8.45
N PHE A 156 -6.89 -7.74 -8.49
CA PHE A 156 -7.07 -8.72 -7.42
C PHE A 156 -5.91 -9.73 -7.35
N ASN A 157 -5.29 -10.04 -8.47
CA ASN A 157 -4.09 -10.87 -8.49
C ASN A 157 -2.90 -10.14 -7.85
N CYS A 158 -2.72 -8.84 -8.10
CA CYS A 158 -1.71 -8.02 -7.43
C CYS A 158 -1.95 -7.96 -5.91
N ILE A 159 -3.20 -7.78 -5.47
CA ILE A 159 -3.55 -7.83 -4.04
C ILE A 159 -3.22 -9.20 -3.44
N LYS A 160 -3.57 -10.28 -4.16
CA LYS A 160 -3.29 -11.64 -3.66
C LYS A 160 -1.80 -11.94 -3.61
N ASP A 161 -1.01 -11.38 -4.50
CA ASP A 161 0.44 -11.48 -4.47
C ASP A 161 1.00 -10.76 -3.24
N CYS A 162 0.60 -9.51 -3.03
CA CYS A 162 0.97 -8.75 -1.83
C CYS A 162 0.55 -9.46 -0.53
N ASP A 163 -0.66 -10.04 -0.48
CA ASP A 163 -1.15 -10.84 0.66
C ASP A 163 -0.23 -12.04 0.97
N ASN A 164 0.30 -12.70 -0.08
CA ASN A 164 1.27 -13.78 0.10
C ASN A 164 2.57 -13.28 0.76
N GLN A 165 3.03 -12.07 0.41
CA GLN A 165 4.23 -11.47 1.01
C GLN A 165 3.97 -11.02 2.46
N CYS A 166 2.79 -10.48 2.75
CA CYS A 166 2.36 -10.22 4.12
C CYS A 166 2.35 -11.51 4.95
N ASN A 167 1.82 -12.60 4.39
CA ASN A 167 1.78 -13.89 5.07
C ASN A 167 3.18 -14.44 5.38
N LEU A 168 4.14 -14.29 4.45
CA LEU A 168 5.53 -14.66 4.69
C LEU A 168 6.11 -13.97 5.93
N LEU A 169 5.83 -12.67 6.08
CA LEU A 169 6.27 -11.89 7.23
C LEU A 169 5.57 -12.33 8.53
N LEU A 170 4.25 -12.55 8.48
CA LEU A 170 3.47 -13.02 9.63
C LEU A 170 3.92 -14.41 10.09
N GLU A 171 4.14 -15.34 9.16
CA GLU A 171 4.68 -16.66 9.48
C GLU A 171 6.08 -16.59 10.13
N TYR A 172 6.93 -15.66 9.67
CA TYR A 172 8.24 -15.43 10.29
C TYR A 172 8.08 -14.96 11.74
N LEU A 173 7.21 -13.97 12.01
CA LEU A 173 6.94 -13.48 13.36
C LEU A 173 6.41 -14.59 14.28
N GLU A 174 5.49 -15.42 13.79
CA GLU A 174 4.91 -16.53 14.54
C GLU A 174 5.95 -17.60 14.85
N LYS A 175 6.68 -18.09 13.84
CA LYS A 175 7.73 -19.14 14.01
C LYS A 175 8.86 -18.72 14.95
N ASN A 176 9.11 -17.41 15.07
CA ASN A 176 10.16 -16.87 15.93
C ASN A 176 9.64 -16.34 17.27
N ASP A 177 8.38 -16.62 17.62
CA ASP A 177 7.76 -16.22 18.89
C ASP A 177 7.76 -14.70 19.11
N LEU A 178 7.75 -13.92 18.02
CA LEU A 178 7.76 -12.46 18.07
C LEU A 178 6.34 -11.86 18.17
N MET A 179 5.31 -12.60 17.76
CA MET A 179 3.92 -12.15 17.83
C MET A 179 3.49 -11.70 19.23
N LYS A 180 4.02 -12.33 20.28
CA LYS A 180 3.64 -12.05 21.67
C LYS A 180 4.04 -10.68 22.20
N ASN A 181 4.96 -9.99 21.52
CA ASN A 181 5.46 -8.67 21.92
C ASN A 181 5.56 -7.69 20.75
N THR A 182 4.83 -7.94 19.68
CA THR A 182 4.80 -7.11 18.49
C THR A 182 3.38 -6.62 18.21
N VAL A 183 3.19 -5.33 18.11
CA VAL A 183 1.97 -4.72 17.55
C VAL A 183 2.15 -4.68 16.04
N ILE A 184 1.13 -5.13 15.29
CA ILE A 184 1.14 -5.12 13.83
C ILE A 184 0.02 -4.22 13.35
N ILE A 185 0.36 -3.26 12.51
CA ILE A 185 -0.60 -2.34 11.88
C ILE A 185 -0.49 -2.54 10.38
N PHE A 186 -1.59 -2.94 9.77
CA PHE A 186 -1.72 -3.10 8.32
C PHE A 186 -2.65 -2.02 7.77
N THR A 187 -2.18 -1.29 6.77
CA THR A 187 -2.95 -0.27 6.07
C THR A 187 -2.45 -0.09 4.64
N SER A 188 -3.09 0.80 3.88
CA SER A 188 -2.65 1.25 2.55
C SER A 188 -2.60 2.78 2.54
N ASP A 189 -1.77 3.37 1.69
CA ASP A 189 -1.65 4.82 1.50
C ASP A 189 -2.89 5.43 0.84
N HIS A 190 -3.49 4.74 -0.12
CA HIS A 190 -4.73 5.09 -0.83
C HIS A 190 -5.35 3.84 -1.45
N GLY A 191 -6.55 3.96 -1.99
CA GLY A 191 -7.20 2.96 -2.80
C GLY A 191 -6.96 3.16 -4.31
N GLU A 192 -7.88 2.64 -5.13
CA GLU A 192 -7.78 2.68 -6.60
C GLU A 192 -9.17 2.68 -7.23
N LEU A 193 -9.39 3.50 -8.26
CA LEU A 193 -10.59 3.44 -9.08
C LEU A 193 -10.48 2.30 -10.10
N MET A 194 -11.44 1.42 -10.06
CA MET A 194 -11.44 0.17 -10.81
C MET A 194 -12.66 0.08 -11.75
N GLY A 195 -12.99 1.21 -12.38
CA GLY A 195 -14.13 1.36 -13.28
C GLY A 195 -15.30 2.15 -12.69
N GLU A 196 -15.23 2.53 -11.43
CA GLU A 196 -16.24 3.42 -10.86
C GLU A 196 -16.27 4.73 -11.64
N HIS A 197 -17.48 5.10 -12.08
CA HIS A 197 -17.71 6.27 -12.93
C HIS A 197 -16.91 6.26 -14.25
N GLY A 198 -16.56 5.08 -14.77
CA GLY A 198 -15.73 4.97 -15.98
C GLY A 198 -14.31 5.50 -15.80
N LEU A 199 -13.81 5.54 -14.57
CA LEU A 199 -12.49 6.06 -14.23
C LEU A 199 -11.56 4.95 -13.75
N LYS A 200 -10.26 5.15 -13.93
CA LYS A 200 -9.19 4.36 -13.35
C LYS A 200 -8.20 5.28 -12.63
N GLY A 201 -7.35 4.70 -11.80
CA GLY A 201 -6.30 5.44 -11.15
C GLY A 201 -6.70 6.00 -9.79
N LYS A 202 -5.84 6.83 -9.28
CA LYS A 202 -5.83 7.33 -7.90
C LYS A 202 -5.44 8.79 -7.85
N ALA A 203 -5.54 9.40 -6.66
CA ALA A 203 -5.31 10.82 -6.43
C ALA A 203 -6.29 11.76 -7.13
N GLY A 204 -6.38 12.99 -6.69
CA GLY A 204 -7.19 14.04 -7.30
C GLY A 204 -8.71 13.87 -7.17
N ASN A 205 -9.17 12.86 -6.44
CA ASN A 205 -10.59 12.65 -6.16
C ASN A 205 -10.82 12.08 -4.76
N MET A 206 -12.06 12.18 -4.28
CA MET A 206 -12.46 11.77 -2.93
C MET A 206 -13.51 10.64 -2.96
N TYR A 207 -13.49 9.80 -3.98
CA TYR A 207 -14.36 8.63 -4.02
C TYR A 207 -13.94 7.61 -2.96
N GLU A 208 -14.94 6.93 -2.38
CA GLU A 208 -14.73 5.87 -1.37
C GLU A 208 -13.64 4.87 -1.78
N ASN A 209 -13.63 4.47 -3.05
CA ASN A 209 -12.64 3.53 -3.57
C ASN A 209 -11.18 4.03 -3.44
N ASN A 210 -10.96 5.34 -3.38
CA ASN A 210 -9.64 5.93 -3.21
C ASN A 210 -9.29 6.30 -1.77
N ILE A 211 -10.29 6.63 -0.95
CA ILE A 211 -10.04 7.14 0.41
C ILE A 211 -10.35 6.12 1.52
N HIS A 212 -11.19 5.14 1.24
CA HIS A 212 -11.56 4.11 2.22
C HIS A 212 -10.57 2.95 2.15
N VAL A 213 -9.45 3.11 2.82
CA VAL A 213 -8.37 2.11 2.89
C VAL A 213 -8.56 1.14 4.05
N PRO A 214 -8.01 -0.07 3.98
CA PRO A 214 -8.05 -1.00 5.10
C PRO A 214 -7.21 -0.47 6.28
N LEU A 215 -7.67 -0.72 7.51
CA LEU A 215 -6.89 -0.56 8.72
C LEU A 215 -7.15 -1.76 9.61
N MET A 216 -6.14 -2.57 9.83
CA MET A 216 -6.18 -3.72 10.74
C MET A 216 -5.06 -3.61 11.76
N ILE A 217 -5.39 -3.83 13.03
CA ILE A 217 -4.43 -3.74 14.14
C ILE A 217 -4.47 -5.06 14.90
N TYR A 218 -3.32 -5.71 15.00
CA TYR A 218 -3.09 -6.80 15.95
C TYR A 218 -2.29 -6.26 17.14
N HIS A 219 -2.77 -6.56 18.34
CA HIS A 219 -2.08 -6.22 19.58
C HIS A 219 -2.09 -7.45 20.48
N PRO A 220 -0.93 -7.91 20.99
CA PRO A 220 -0.85 -9.17 21.74
C PRO A 220 -1.67 -9.20 23.02
N GLU A 221 -1.91 -8.05 23.64
CA GLU A 221 -2.67 -7.95 24.90
C GLU A 221 -4.17 -7.76 24.72
N TYR A 222 -4.65 -7.51 23.50
CA TYR A 222 -6.06 -7.28 23.24
C TYR A 222 -6.67 -8.41 22.40
N PRO A 223 -7.86 -8.90 22.78
CA PRO A 223 -8.53 -9.94 22.00
C PRO A 223 -8.93 -9.42 20.61
N GLY A 224 -8.60 -10.19 19.59
CA GLY A 224 -8.95 -9.92 18.21
C GLY A 224 -10.44 -10.12 17.88
N GLY A 225 -10.78 -10.06 16.58
CA GLY A 225 -12.12 -10.31 16.07
C GLY A 225 -13.11 -9.18 16.34
N ARG A 226 -12.63 -7.97 16.58
CA ARG A 226 -13.46 -6.76 16.79
C ARG A 226 -13.46 -5.89 15.55
N SER A 227 -14.59 -5.24 15.28
CA SER A 227 -14.70 -4.17 14.28
C SER A 227 -14.94 -2.84 14.98
N CYS A 228 -14.34 -1.77 14.42
CA CYS A 228 -14.54 -0.40 14.86
C CYS A 228 -15.20 0.38 13.73
N ASN A 229 -16.30 1.07 14.02
CA ASN A 229 -17.05 1.88 13.06
C ASN A 229 -16.76 3.38 13.19
N HIS A 230 -15.78 3.76 13.97
CA HIS A 230 -15.35 5.16 14.04
C HIS A 230 -14.60 5.56 12.77
N VAL A 231 -14.84 6.77 12.32
CA VAL A 231 -14.04 7.34 11.22
C VAL A 231 -12.62 7.59 11.74
N THR A 232 -11.66 7.06 11.03
CA THR A 232 -10.23 7.23 11.30
C THR A 232 -9.51 7.73 10.04
N SER A 233 -8.33 8.25 10.19
CA SER A 233 -7.49 8.68 9.07
C SER A 233 -6.02 8.37 9.34
N HIS A 234 -5.17 8.51 8.34
CA HIS A 234 -3.71 8.38 8.52
C HIS A 234 -3.13 9.38 9.52
N LEU A 235 -3.82 10.51 9.76
CA LEU A 235 -3.43 11.49 10.79
C LEU A 235 -3.45 10.88 12.20
N ASP A 236 -4.28 9.88 12.44
CA ASP A 236 -4.38 9.19 13.73
C ASP A 236 -3.21 8.23 13.97
N LEU A 237 -2.46 7.83 12.92
CA LEU A 237 -1.37 6.84 13.06
C LEU A 237 -0.17 7.38 13.81
N ALA A 238 0.27 8.61 13.51
CA ALA A 238 1.45 9.19 14.17
C ALA A 238 1.26 9.33 15.69
N PRO A 239 0.16 9.90 16.23
CA PRO A 239 -0.08 9.92 17.66
C PRO A 239 -0.27 8.50 18.25
N THR A 240 -0.86 7.57 17.51
CA THR A 240 -0.98 6.17 17.95
C THR A 240 0.39 5.53 18.12
N PHE A 241 1.32 5.75 17.19
CA PHE A 241 2.70 5.24 17.32
C PHE A 241 3.42 5.85 18.52
N VAL A 242 3.24 7.14 18.79
CA VAL A 242 3.79 7.82 19.97
C VAL A 242 3.20 7.22 21.25
N ASP A 243 1.90 6.97 21.27
CA ASP A 243 1.21 6.39 22.44
C ASP A 243 1.68 4.95 22.73
N LEU A 244 1.93 4.17 21.69
CA LEU A 244 2.49 2.82 21.78
C LEU A 244 3.98 2.81 22.16
N ALA A 245 4.69 3.91 21.90
CA ALA A 245 6.14 3.97 22.08
C ALA A 245 6.58 4.27 23.52
N THR A 246 5.79 4.96 24.31
CA THR A 246 6.16 5.33 25.70
C THR A 246 4.92 5.43 26.58
N ASP A 247 5.08 5.08 27.86
CA ASP A 247 4.05 5.29 28.90
C ASP A 247 4.21 6.63 29.63
N ASP A 248 5.27 7.39 29.33
CA ASP A 248 5.53 8.71 29.94
C ASP A 248 4.70 9.80 29.26
N ASP A 249 3.67 10.29 29.95
CA ASP A 249 2.78 11.33 29.46
C ASP A 249 3.50 12.66 29.14
N ALA A 250 4.57 12.99 29.85
CA ALA A 250 5.36 14.20 29.60
C ALA A 250 6.16 14.05 28.31
N GLU A 251 6.70 12.86 28.04
CA GLU A 251 7.40 12.54 26.80
C GLU A 251 6.42 12.50 25.61
N LYS A 252 5.26 11.84 25.76
CA LYS A 252 4.17 11.85 24.75
C LYS A 252 3.82 13.28 24.36
N LYS A 253 3.55 14.12 25.33
CA LYS A 253 3.21 15.53 25.09
C LYS A 253 4.32 16.28 24.37
N LYS A 254 5.57 16.12 24.80
CA LYS A 254 6.73 16.77 24.17
C LYS A 254 6.87 16.38 22.69
N ILE A 255 6.66 15.10 22.38
CA ILE A 255 6.71 14.61 21.00
C ILE A 255 5.52 15.15 20.19
N ALA A 256 4.30 15.09 20.73
CA ALA A 256 3.10 15.62 20.11
C ALA A 256 3.21 17.12 19.80
N ASP A 257 3.71 17.93 20.75
CA ASP A 257 3.94 19.38 20.56
C ASP A 257 5.00 19.67 19.46
N GLY A 258 5.85 18.71 19.14
CA GLY A 258 6.85 18.77 18.07
C GLY A 258 6.32 18.36 16.70
N ILE A 259 5.20 17.65 16.63
CA ILE A 259 4.59 17.21 15.35
C ILE A 259 3.87 18.42 14.74
N LYS A 260 4.44 18.93 13.65
CA LYS A 260 3.83 20.06 12.92
C LYS A 260 2.60 19.57 12.16
N GLY A 261 1.45 20.18 12.45
CA GLY A 261 0.19 19.89 11.74
C GLY A 261 -0.94 19.37 12.64
N TYR A 262 -0.73 19.34 13.93
CA TYR A 262 -1.79 19.15 14.94
C TYR A 262 -2.18 20.50 15.55
#